data_b665878d3c5ba2a863a36ebc1c578ed3
#
_entry.id   b665878d3c5ba2a863a36ebc1c578ed3
#
_cell.length_a   1.000
_cell.length_b   1.000
_cell.length_c   1.000
_cell.angle_alpha   90.00
_cell.angle_beta   90.00
_cell.angle_gamma   90.00
#
_symmetry.space_group_name_H-M   'P 1'
#
loop_
_entity.id
_entity.type
_entity.pdbx_description
1 polymer ?
#
loop_
_entity_poly.entity_id
_entity_poly.type
_entity_poly.pdbx_seq_one_letter_code
_entity_poly.pdbx_strand_id
1 'polypeptide(L)'
;MIYFVETSLKAKSDLEILKKSDKKAYKKALSLFLELNEHPRTGTGKPELLKNDKRGLWARRINRKHRLVYKIEDDKVIVFVISALGHYNDK
;
A
#
# COMPACT_ATOMS: atom_id res chain seq x y z
N MET A 1 3.80 18.06 3.32
CA MET A 1 5.03 17.40 2.83
C MET A 1 4.66 16.37 1.77
N ILE A 2 5.41 16.32 0.69
CA ILE A 2 5.13 15.37 -0.38
C ILE A 2 6.18 14.26 -0.36
N TYR A 3 5.69 13.03 -0.29
CA TYR A 3 6.55 11.85 -0.30
C TYR A 3 6.71 11.32 -1.72
N PHE A 4 7.88 10.77 -2.02
CA PHE A 4 8.07 10.00 -3.24
C PHE A 4 7.56 8.58 -2.98
N VAL A 5 6.73 8.07 -3.88
CA VAL A 5 6.20 6.71 -3.75
C VAL A 5 6.99 5.78 -4.66
N GLU A 6 7.71 4.85 -4.04
CA GLU A 6 8.47 3.83 -4.76
C GLU A 6 7.74 2.50 -4.66
N THR A 7 7.88 1.68 -5.69
CA THR A 7 7.12 0.42 -5.79
C THR A 7 8.09 -0.75 -5.98
N SER A 8 7.97 -1.75 -5.11
CA SER A 8 8.78 -2.96 -5.24
C SER A 8 8.42 -3.74 -6.51
N LEU A 9 9.29 -4.64 -6.92
CA LEU A 9 9.00 -5.53 -8.05
C LEU A 9 7.76 -6.38 -7.78
N LYS A 10 7.62 -6.88 -6.54
CA LYS A 10 6.44 -7.64 -6.15
C LYS A 10 5.18 -6.81 -6.28
N ALA A 11 5.18 -5.58 -5.80
CA ALA A 11 4.01 -4.71 -5.88
C ALA A 11 3.65 -4.39 -7.33
N LYS A 12 4.64 -4.20 -8.20
CA LYS A 12 4.38 -3.98 -9.62
C LYS A 12 3.70 -5.19 -10.24
N SER A 13 4.19 -6.38 -9.93
CA SER A 13 3.59 -7.64 -10.39
C SER A 13 2.17 -7.80 -9.85
N ASP A 14 1.97 -7.49 -8.56
CA ASP A 14 0.66 -7.56 -7.93
C ASP A 14 -0.34 -6.64 -8.64
N LEU A 15 0.08 -5.42 -8.97
CA LEU A 15 -0.78 -4.48 -9.67
C LEU A 15 -1.14 -4.96 -11.08
N GLU A 16 -0.20 -5.59 -11.78
CA GLU A 16 -0.50 -6.18 -13.08
C GLU A 16 -1.54 -7.30 -12.99
N ILE A 17 -1.45 -8.11 -11.93
CA ILE A 17 -2.44 -9.16 -11.69
C ILE A 17 -3.82 -8.54 -11.45
N LEU A 18 -3.90 -7.51 -10.59
CA LEU A 18 -5.16 -6.82 -10.33
C LEU A 18 -5.72 -6.17 -11.59
N LYS A 19 -4.86 -5.56 -12.39
CA LYS A 19 -5.29 -4.89 -13.63
C LYS A 19 -6.00 -5.86 -14.57
N LYS A 20 -5.54 -7.11 -14.60
CA LYS A 20 -6.11 -8.14 -15.48
C LYS A 20 -7.30 -8.87 -14.86
N SER A 21 -7.28 -9.09 -13.55
CA SER A 21 -8.28 -9.94 -12.88
C SER A 21 -9.36 -9.17 -12.14
N ASP A 22 -9.09 -7.94 -11.70
CA ASP A 22 -10.05 -7.18 -10.91
C ASP A 22 -9.80 -5.68 -11.11
N LYS A 23 -10.38 -5.14 -12.17
CA LYS A 23 -10.17 -3.73 -12.53
C LYS A 23 -10.63 -2.77 -11.47
N LYS A 24 -11.67 -3.10 -10.72
CA LYS A 24 -12.18 -2.24 -9.65
C LYS A 24 -11.14 -2.14 -8.54
N ALA A 25 -10.56 -3.26 -8.13
CA ALA A 25 -9.50 -3.28 -7.14
C ALA A 25 -8.27 -2.53 -7.64
N TYR A 26 -7.93 -2.69 -8.91
CA TYR A 26 -6.80 -1.99 -9.51
C TYR A 26 -6.99 -0.47 -9.42
N LYS A 27 -8.17 0.04 -9.80
CA LYS A 27 -8.45 1.47 -9.72
C LYS A 27 -8.39 1.98 -8.30
N LYS A 28 -8.89 1.19 -7.35
CA LYS A 28 -8.81 1.56 -5.93
C LYS A 28 -7.35 1.63 -5.46
N ALA A 29 -6.53 0.67 -5.86
CA ALA A 29 -5.12 0.67 -5.51
C ALA A 29 -4.42 1.91 -6.04
N LEU A 30 -4.71 2.32 -7.28
CA LEU A 30 -4.12 3.53 -7.86
C LEU A 30 -4.53 4.77 -7.08
N SER A 31 -5.79 4.86 -6.65
CA SER A 31 -6.23 6.01 -5.86
C SER A 31 -5.53 6.07 -4.52
N LEU A 32 -5.26 4.91 -3.90
CA LEU A 32 -4.50 4.85 -2.66
C LEU A 32 -3.05 5.31 -2.85
N PHE A 33 -2.44 4.95 -3.98
CA PHE A 33 -1.10 5.43 -4.32
C PHE A 33 -1.04 6.95 -4.35
N LEU A 34 -2.04 7.59 -4.96
CA LEU A 34 -2.07 9.05 -5.01
C LEU A 34 -2.16 9.66 -3.62
N GLU A 35 -2.91 9.05 -2.71
CA GLU A 35 -2.99 9.54 -1.33
C GLU A 35 -1.67 9.41 -0.60
N LEU A 36 -0.88 8.38 -0.89
CA LEU A 36 0.38 8.16 -0.19
C LEU A 36 1.38 9.29 -0.40
N ASN A 37 1.28 10.03 -1.50
CA ASN A 37 2.15 11.18 -1.74
C ASN A 37 2.07 12.23 -0.65
N GLU A 38 0.88 12.46 -0.11
CA GLU A 38 0.66 13.50 0.88
C GLU A 38 0.24 12.97 2.25
N HIS A 39 -0.47 11.86 2.27
CA HIS A 39 -1.09 11.33 3.49
C HIS A 39 -0.77 9.86 3.71
N PRO A 40 0.51 9.53 3.99
CA PRO A 40 0.87 8.11 4.15
C PRO A 40 0.30 7.44 5.40
N ARG A 41 -0.13 8.23 6.40
CA ARG A 41 -0.68 7.69 7.65
C ARG A 41 -2.17 7.86 7.81
N THR A 42 -2.81 8.61 6.95
CA THR A 42 -4.25 8.93 7.05
C THR A 42 -4.93 8.77 5.70
N GLY A 43 -6.26 8.75 5.71
CA GLY A 43 -7.03 8.75 4.46
C GLY A 43 -7.80 7.46 4.22
N THR A 44 -8.04 7.17 2.95
CA THR A 44 -8.90 6.08 2.51
C THR A 44 -8.26 4.72 2.76
N GLY A 45 -9.07 3.70 3.01
CA GLY A 45 -8.61 2.33 3.17
C GLY A 45 -8.17 1.97 4.58
N LYS A 46 -8.51 2.80 5.56
CA LYS A 46 -8.20 2.57 6.97
C LYS A 46 -6.72 2.26 7.19
N PRO A 47 -5.83 3.21 6.89
CA PRO A 47 -4.40 2.97 7.09
C PRO A 47 -4.08 2.63 8.55
N GLU A 48 -3.32 1.56 8.75
CA GLU A 48 -2.94 1.12 10.08
C GLU A 48 -1.53 0.58 10.12
N LEU A 49 -0.86 0.82 11.24
CA LEU A 49 0.45 0.24 11.50
C LEU A 49 0.26 -1.21 11.93
N LEU A 50 0.99 -2.12 11.28
CA LEU A 50 0.90 -3.55 11.58
C LEU A 50 1.65 -3.85 12.88
N LYS A 51 0.89 -4.20 13.92
CA LYS A 51 1.41 -4.29 15.29
C LYS A 51 2.43 -5.41 15.50
N ASN A 52 2.22 -6.54 14.86
CA ASN A 52 3.06 -7.70 15.07
C ASN A 52 4.25 -7.75 14.13
N ASP A 53 4.37 -6.78 13.25
CA ASP A 53 5.50 -6.69 12.33
C ASP A 53 6.43 -5.56 12.77
N LYS A 54 7.60 -5.93 13.27
CA LYS A 54 8.55 -4.98 13.85
C LYS A 54 9.28 -4.13 12.82
N ARG A 55 9.05 -4.37 11.53
CA ARG A 55 9.67 -3.58 10.46
C ARG A 55 9.01 -2.22 10.26
N GLY A 56 7.91 -1.95 10.97
CA GLY A 56 7.17 -0.70 10.84
C GLY A 56 6.35 -0.62 9.57
N LEU A 57 5.71 -1.72 9.19
CA LEU A 57 4.89 -1.75 7.98
C LEU A 57 3.49 -1.22 8.25
N TRP A 58 2.95 -0.56 7.25
CA TRP A 58 1.58 -0.06 7.22
C TRP A 58 0.77 -0.81 6.18
N ALA A 59 -0.55 -0.85 6.37
CA ALA A 59 -1.45 -1.45 5.41
C ALA A 59 -2.68 -0.59 5.21
N ARG A 60 -3.18 -0.55 3.98
CA ARG A 60 -4.47 0.04 3.64
C ARG A 60 -5.33 -0.99 2.93
N ARG A 61 -6.60 -0.95 3.20
CA ARG A 61 -7.55 -1.86 2.59
C ARG A 61 -7.85 -1.44 1.16
N ILE A 62 -7.54 -2.31 0.19
CA ILE A 62 -7.97 -2.12 -1.20
C ILE A 62 -9.41 -2.61 -1.32
N ASN A 63 -9.67 -3.83 -0.86
CA ASN A 63 -11.00 -4.42 -0.76
C ASN A 63 -10.96 -5.54 0.29
N ARG A 64 -11.93 -6.44 0.29
CA ARG A 64 -11.98 -7.53 1.27
C ARG A 64 -10.81 -8.50 1.16
N LYS A 65 -10.33 -8.72 -0.07
CA LYS A 65 -9.27 -9.70 -0.33
C LYS A 65 -7.88 -9.12 -0.26
N HIS A 66 -7.72 -7.83 -0.61
CA HIS A 66 -6.41 -7.28 -0.89
C HIS A 66 -6.07 -6.09 -0.02
N ARG A 67 -4.80 -5.99 0.35
CA ARG A 67 -4.23 -4.88 1.11
C ARG A 67 -3.05 -4.29 0.37
N LEU A 68 -2.90 -2.98 0.49
CA LEU A 68 -1.70 -2.29 0.06
C LEU A 68 -0.78 -2.22 1.27
N VAL A 69 0.39 -2.85 1.17
CA VAL A 69 1.36 -2.88 2.27
C VAL A 69 2.54 -1.99 1.90
N TYR A 70 2.94 -1.12 2.81
CA TYR A 70 3.98 -0.15 2.52
C TYR A 70 4.75 0.22 3.77
N LYS A 71 5.92 0.84 3.57
CA LYS A 71 6.76 1.34 4.64
C LYS A 71 7.00 2.82 4.42
N ILE A 72 6.96 3.60 5.50
CA ILE A 72 7.21 5.04 5.44
C ILE A 72 8.61 5.31 5.96
N GLU A 73 9.42 5.96 5.14
CA GLU A 73 10.78 6.37 5.54
C GLU A 73 10.83 7.89 5.55
N ASP A 74 10.53 8.47 6.73
CA ASP A 74 10.41 9.92 6.88
C ASP A 74 11.72 10.66 6.59
N ASP A 75 12.83 10.10 7.01
CA ASP A 75 14.14 10.72 6.80
C ASP A 75 14.51 10.84 5.33
N LYS A 76 13.96 9.97 4.49
CA LYS A 76 14.19 9.99 3.04
C LYS A 76 13.01 10.59 2.28
N VAL A 77 11.92 10.87 2.97
CA VAL A 77 10.65 11.35 2.38
C VAL A 77 10.14 10.38 1.31
N ILE A 78 10.22 9.08 1.61
CA ILE A 78 9.82 8.00 0.70
C ILE A 78 8.74 7.13 1.35
N VAL A 79 7.75 6.74 0.54
CA VAL A 79 6.82 5.67 0.87
C VAL A 79 7.13 4.51 -0.07
N PHE A 80 7.57 3.39 0.48
CA PHE A 80 7.93 2.22 -0.31
C PHE A 80 6.80 1.20 -0.28
N VAL A 81 6.16 0.99 -1.43
CA VAL A 81 5.05 0.04 -1.55
C VAL A 81 5.60 -1.35 -1.79
N ILE A 82 5.31 -2.26 -0.86
CA ILE A 82 5.88 -3.60 -0.82
C ILE A 82 5.01 -4.61 -1.55
N SER A 83 3.69 -4.55 -1.36
CA SER A 83 2.77 -5.49 -1.99
C SER A 83 1.38 -4.88 -2.11
N ALA A 84 0.57 -5.45 -3.01
CA ALA A 84 -0.78 -4.98 -3.28
C ALA A 84 -1.78 -6.12 -3.52
N LEU A 85 -1.40 -7.35 -3.22
CA LEU A 85 -2.24 -8.52 -3.47
C LEU A 85 -2.32 -9.39 -2.22
N GLY A 86 -3.54 -9.82 -1.87
CA GLY A 86 -3.77 -10.68 -0.73
C GLY A 86 -3.82 -9.93 0.58
N HIS A 87 -3.97 -10.68 1.66
CA HIS A 87 -3.95 -10.15 3.02
C HIS A 87 -2.56 -10.25 3.61
N TYR A 88 -2.15 -9.20 4.30
CA TYR A 88 -1.00 -9.30 5.18
C TYR A 88 -1.52 -9.77 6.54
N ASN A 89 -1.10 -10.95 6.96
CA ASN A 89 -1.60 -11.56 8.19
C ASN A 89 -0.81 -11.08 9.39
N ASP A 90 -1.33 -10.07 10.07
CA ASP A 90 -0.70 -9.47 11.24
C ASP A 90 -1.43 -9.95 12.50
N LYS A 91 -1.03 -11.10 12.99
CA LYS A 91 -1.62 -11.68 14.21
C LYS A 91 -0.64 -11.69 15.36
#